data_3ca0a49ac491e8b8e09604f0ef1c8ef2
#
_entry.id   3ca0a49ac491e8b8e09604f0ef1c8ef2
#
_cell.length_a   1.000
_cell.length_b   1.000
_cell.length_c   1.000
_cell.angle_alpha   90.00
_cell.angle_beta   90.00
_cell.angle_gamma   90.00
#
_symmetry.space_group_name_H-M   'P 1'
#
loop_
_entity.id
_entity.type
_entity.pdbx_description
1 polymer ?
#
loop_
_entity_poly.entity_id
_entity_poly.type
_entity_poly.pdbx_seq_one_letter_code
_entity_poly.pdbx_strand_id
1 'polypeptide(L)'
;MDNITIRKAKLKDLDMMVGLWNTFMKLHNDIVIKNNNKIRVHVLMKKNADDMFYKWTKSNIRSKDALVLIAEYDGVPIGYSMAYIKNNVRIYKIDKTGYLSDMYIKKKYQGKGISSMLKDKTFAWMRKNNIAYASVQVYDDNLHAYNVYKNWGFFEFITEMRKKL
;
A
#
# COMPACT_ATOMS: atom_id res chain seq x y z
N MET A 1 -10.05 2.50 22.26
CA MET A 1 -9.90 2.16 20.81
C MET A 1 -11.15 1.50 20.24
N ASP A 2 -12.26 1.60 20.93
CA ASP A 2 -13.44 0.74 20.68
C ASP A 2 -14.23 1.05 19.41
N ASN A 3 -13.88 2.14 18.71
CA ASN A 3 -14.59 2.58 17.52
C ASN A 3 -13.83 2.34 16.19
N ILE A 4 -12.67 1.66 16.23
CA ILE A 4 -11.90 1.38 15.01
C ILE A 4 -12.23 -0.03 14.51
N THR A 5 -12.68 -0.14 13.28
CA THR A 5 -12.92 -1.41 12.60
C THR A 5 -12.07 -1.54 11.34
N ILE A 6 -11.62 -2.77 11.06
CA ILE A 6 -10.95 -3.11 9.80
C ILE A 6 -11.80 -4.15 9.09
N ARG A 7 -12.26 -3.79 7.90
CA ARG A 7 -13.08 -4.69 7.05
C ARG A 7 -12.50 -4.82 5.63
N LYS A 8 -12.93 -5.85 4.92
CA LYS A 8 -12.67 -5.95 3.48
C LYS A 8 -13.44 -4.87 2.72
N ALA A 9 -12.80 -4.32 1.70
CA ALA A 9 -13.45 -3.41 0.77
C ALA A 9 -14.48 -4.15 -0.11
N LYS A 10 -15.53 -3.43 -0.50
CA LYS A 10 -16.57 -3.87 -1.43
C LYS A 10 -16.58 -2.94 -2.65
N LEU A 11 -17.24 -3.35 -3.73
CA LEU A 11 -17.31 -2.53 -4.95
C LEU A 11 -17.93 -1.15 -4.72
N LYS A 12 -18.85 -1.02 -3.77
CA LYS A 12 -19.44 0.28 -3.38
C LYS A 12 -18.48 1.24 -2.73
N ASP A 13 -17.30 0.78 -2.32
CA ASP A 13 -16.28 1.61 -1.65
C ASP A 13 -15.32 2.28 -2.65
N LEU A 14 -15.43 1.97 -3.96
CA LEU A 14 -14.46 2.38 -4.97
C LEU A 14 -14.27 3.90 -5.06
N ASP A 15 -15.34 4.69 -5.13
CA ASP A 15 -15.25 6.14 -5.25
C ASP A 15 -14.59 6.78 -4.02
N MET A 16 -14.97 6.29 -2.83
CA MET A 16 -14.34 6.70 -1.57
C MET A 16 -12.84 6.35 -1.54
N MET A 17 -12.47 5.16 -2.07
CA MET A 17 -11.06 4.74 -2.13
C MET A 17 -10.24 5.61 -3.09
N VAL A 18 -10.81 6.03 -4.23
CA VAL A 18 -10.16 7.00 -5.14
C VAL A 18 -9.85 8.30 -4.38
N GLY A 19 -10.82 8.82 -3.60
CA GLY A 19 -10.60 10.02 -2.79
C GLY A 19 -9.48 9.88 -1.73
N LEU A 20 -9.41 8.73 -1.06
CA LEU A 20 -8.33 8.44 -0.11
C LEU A 20 -6.97 8.31 -0.82
N TRP A 21 -6.95 7.62 -1.96
CA TRP A 21 -5.75 7.43 -2.76
C TRP A 21 -5.21 8.77 -3.31
N ASN A 22 -6.08 9.64 -3.82
CA ASN A 22 -5.67 10.98 -4.28
C ASN A 22 -5.01 11.79 -3.17
N THR A 23 -5.57 11.73 -1.96
CA THR A 23 -4.98 12.39 -0.79
C THR A 23 -3.61 11.78 -0.46
N PHE A 24 -3.51 10.46 -0.49
CA PHE A 24 -2.26 9.75 -0.25
C PHE A 24 -1.20 10.11 -1.29
N MET A 25 -1.53 10.02 -2.59
CA MET A 25 -0.58 10.28 -3.67
C MET A 25 -0.04 11.71 -3.64
N LYS A 26 -0.91 12.70 -3.36
CA LYS A 26 -0.47 14.09 -3.20
C LYS A 26 0.57 14.20 -2.07
N LEU A 27 0.25 13.72 -0.87
CA LEU A 27 1.15 13.78 0.28
C LEU A 27 2.47 13.02 0.04
N HIS A 28 2.37 11.84 -0.54
CA HIS A 28 3.53 11.01 -0.87
C HIS A 28 4.45 11.70 -1.88
N ASN A 29 3.88 12.20 -2.99
CA ASN A 29 4.65 12.87 -4.04
C ASN A 29 5.31 14.15 -3.52
N ASP A 30 4.60 14.94 -2.69
CA ASP A 30 5.16 16.14 -2.07
C ASP A 30 6.40 15.81 -1.21
N ILE A 31 6.34 14.73 -0.41
CA ILE A 31 7.48 14.29 0.42
C ILE A 31 8.67 13.88 -0.45
N VAL A 32 8.46 12.97 -1.41
CA VAL A 32 9.57 12.41 -2.20
C VAL A 32 10.20 13.44 -3.14
N ILE A 33 9.39 14.32 -3.74
CA ILE A 33 9.88 15.40 -4.62
C ILE A 33 10.67 16.45 -3.83
N LYS A 34 10.18 16.81 -2.63
CA LYS A 34 10.89 17.77 -1.75
C LYS A 34 12.29 17.28 -1.41
N ASN A 35 12.42 16.00 -1.12
CA ASN A 35 13.68 15.41 -0.69
C ASN A 35 14.62 15.13 -1.88
N ASN A 36 14.06 14.75 -3.04
CA ASN A 36 14.85 14.43 -4.23
C ASN A 36 14.11 14.84 -5.52
N ASN A 37 14.44 16.01 -6.04
CA ASN A 37 13.78 16.55 -7.25
C ASN A 37 13.99 15.69 -8.53
N LYS A 38 15.02 14.82 -8.57
CA LYS A 38 15.23 13.89 -9.69
C LYS A 38 14.09 12.88 -9.83
N ILE A 39 13.38 12.60 -8.74
CA ILE A 39 12.24 11.67 -8.72
C ILE A 39 11.01 12.28 -9.40
N ARG A 40 10.89 13.60 -9.47
CA ARG A 40 9.68 14.31 -9.92
C ARG A 40 9.06 13.72 -11.18
N VAL A 41 9.83 13.52 -12.25
CA VAL A 41 9.31 12.99 -13.52
C VAL A 41 8.78 11.56 -13.41
N HIS A 42 9.22 10.80 -12.41
CA HIS A 42 8.84 9.41 -12.19
C HIS A 42 7.56 9.24 -11.36
N VAL A 43 7.14 10.30 -10.64
CA VAL A 43 5.94 10.28 -9.78
C VAL A 43 4.81 11.18 -10.30
N LEU A 44 5.00 11.86 -11.43
CA LEU A 44 3.94 12.63 -12.07
C LEU A 44 2.83 11.70 -12.56
N MET A 45 1.62 11.96 -12.10
CA MET A 45 0.47 11.16 -12.47
C MET A 45 -0.09 11.57 -13.86
N LYS A 46 -0.63 10.60 -14.58
CA LYS A 46 -1.39 10.83 -15.83
C LYS A 46 -2.72 11.51 -15.51
N LYS A 47 -3.30 12.23 -16.48
CA LYS A 47 -4.61 12.89 -16.33
C LYS A 47 -5.75 11.95 -15.95
N ASN A 48 -5.68 10.67 -16.37
CA ASN A 48 -6.67 9.63 -16.08
C ASN A 48 -6.22 8.65 -14.99
N ALA A 49 -5.33 9.07 -14.08
CA ALA A 49 -4.81 8.23 -13.02
C ALA A 49 -5.93 7.70 -12.09
N ASP A 50 -6.96 8.52 -11.83
CA ASP A 50 -8.13 8.15 -11.02
C ASP A 50 -8.88 6.97 -11.63
N ASP A 51 -9.17 7.01 -12.94
CA ASP A 51 -9.82 5.91 -13.65
C ASP A 51 -8.96 4.64 -13.64
N MET A 52 -7.64 4.80 -13.79
CA MET A 52 -6.72 3.67 -13.73
C MET A 52 -6.72 3.03 -12.35
N PHE A 53 -6.65 3.84 -11.28
CA PHE A 53 -6.70 3.36 -9.91
C PHE A 53 -8.06 2.72 -9.60
N TYR A 54 -9.16 3.32 -10.03
CA TYR A 54 -10.51 2.75 -9.88
C TYR A 54 -10.60 1.34 -10.50
N LYS A 55 -10.19 1.19 -11.77
CA LYS A 55 -10.21 -0.09 -12.50
C LYS A 55 -9.31 -1.13 -11.84
N TRP A 56 -8.13 -0.73 -11.43
CA TRP A 56 -7.17 -1.60 -10.75
C TRP A 56 -7.70 -2.05 -9.39
N THR A 57 -8.22 -1.13 -8.57
CA THR A 57 -8.81 -1.45 -7.27
C THR A 57 -10.03 -2.38 -7.41
N LYS A 58 -10.89 -2.12 -8.42
CA LYS A 58 -12.03 -2.99 -8.75
C LYS A 58 -11.59 -4.42 -9.08
N SER A 59 -10.53 -4.58 -9.85
CA SER A 59 -9.93 -5.89 -10.17
C SER A 59 -9.40 -6.57 -8.90
N ASN A 60 -8.68 -5.85 -8.04
CA ASN A 60 -8.15 -6.40 -6.80
C ASN A 60 -9.25 -6.81 -5.81
N ILE A 61 -10.34 -6.04 -5.68
CA ILE A 61 -11.48 -6.42 -4.83
C ILE A 61 -12.12 -7.75 -5.28
N ARG A 62 -12.12 -8.03 -6.58
CA ARG A 62 -12.67 -9.26 -7.17
C ARG A 62 -11.69 -10.44 -7.17
N SER A 63 -10.41 -10.18 -6.99
CA SER A 63 -9.37 -11.20 -7.07
C SER A 63 -9.28 -12.01 -5.77
N LYS A 64 -9.10 -13.32 -5.89
CA LYS A 64 -8.71 -14.19 -4.76
C LYS A 64 -7.26 -13.99 -4.32
N ASP A 65 -6.41 -13.51 -5.23
CA ASP A 65 -4.99 -13.28 -5.01
C ASP A 65 -4.69 -11.84 -4.56
N ALA A 66 -5.70 -11.11 -4.11
CA ALA A 66 -5.56 -9.76 -3.56
C ALA A 66 -6.42 -9.56 -2.30
N LEU A 67 -5.99 -8.64 -1.47
CA LEU A 67 -6.71 -8.19 -0.28
C LEU A 67 -6.74 -6.67 -0.24
N VAL A 68 -7.94 -6.12 -0.19
CA VAL A 68 -8.18 -4.69 -0.02
C VAL A 68 -8.92 -4.50 1.29
N LEU A 69 -8.32 -3.75 2.21
CA LEU A 69 -8.89 -3.46 3.53
C LEU A 69 -9.19 -1.97 3.69
N ILE A 70 -10.25 -1.68 4.43
CA ILE A 70 -10.64 -0.33 4.84
C ILE A 70 -10.58 -0.27 6.36
N ALA A 71 -9.96 0.78 6.89
CA ALA A 71 -10.03 1.16 8.29
C ALA A 71 -11.12 2.21 8.45
N GLU A 72 -12.02 2.00 9.42
CA GLU A 72 -13.12 2.90 9.74
C GLU A 72 -13.02 3.32 11.22
N TYR A 73 -13.44 4.54 11.50
CA TYR A 73 -13.69 5.07 12.84
C TYR A 73 -15.15 5.50 12.90
N ASP A 74 -15.95 4.92 13.78
CA ASP A 74 -17.40 5.12 13.86
C ASP A 74 -18.10 4.93 12.49
N GLY A 75 -17.69 3.92 11.71
CA GLY A 75 -18.24 3.65 10.39
C GLY A 75 -17.75 4.59 9.28
N VAL A 76 -16.93 5.60 9.61
CA VAL A 76 -16.37 6.55 8.65
C VAL A 76 -14.98 6.06 8.17
N PRO A 77 -14.75 5.91 6.86
CA PRO A 77 -13.47 5.50 6.32
C PRO A 77 -12.35 6.50 6.61
N ILE A 78 -11.30 6.01 7.25
CA ILE A 78 -10.14 6.80 7.70
C ILE A 78 -8.82 6.35 7.08
N GLY A 79 -8.81 5.21 6.38
CA GLY A 79 -7.62 4.68 5.75
C GLY A 79 -7.89 3.38 5.03
N TYR A 80 -6.87 2.86 4.36
CA TYR A 80 -6.94 1.60 3.64
C TYR A 80 -5.57 0.93 3.52
N SER A 81 -5.56 -0.36 3.18
CA SER A 81 -4.39 -1.05 2.65
C SER A 81 -4.78 -1.94 1.47
N MET A 82 -3.82 -2.10 0.55
CA MET A 82 -3.95 -3.01 -0.59
C MET A 82 -2.72 -3.92 -0.66
N ALA A 83 -2.97 -5.20 -0.88
CA ALA A 83 -1.93 -6.19 -1.06
C ALA A 83 -2.36 -7.23 -2.08
N TYR A 84 -1.41 -7.80 -2.79
CA TYR A 84 -1.67 -8.91 -3.72
C TYR A 84 -0.50 -9.89 -3.76
N ILE A 85 -0.78 -11.11 -4.22
CA ILE A 85 0.21 -12.15 -4.41
C ILE A 85 0.80 -11.99 -5.80
N LYS A 86 2.12 -11.89 -5.90
CA LYS A 86 2.85 -11.86 -7.18
C LYS A 86 3.72 -13.09 -7.34
N ASN A 87 3.84 -13.59 -8.58
CA ASN A 87 4.79 -14.63 -8.91
C ASN A 87 6.20 -14.04 -8.99
N ASN A 88 7.15 -14.78 -8.47
CA ASN A 88 8.57 -14.47 -8.61
C ASN A 88 9.15 -15.11 -9.89
N VAL A 89 10.40 -14.81 -10.19
CA VAL A 89 11.10 -15.46 -11.31
C VAL A 89 11.27 -16.93 -10.99
N ARG A 90 10.84 -17.80 -11.91
CA ARG A 90 10.75 -19.27 -11.70
C ARG A 90 12.05 -20.00 -11.39
N ILE A 91 13.19 -19.35 -11.58
CA ILE A 91 14.50 -19.94 -11.25
C ILE A 91 14.79 -19.94 -9.74
N TYR A 92 14.01 -19.21 -8.93
CA TYR A 92 14.21 -19.13 -7.49
C TYR A 92 13.27 -20.09 -6.75
N LYS A 93 13.72 -20.56 -5.57
CA LYS A 93 12.92 -21.47 -4.72
C LYS A 93 11.63 -20.86 -4.17
N ILE A 94 11.54 -19.54 -4.11
CA ILE A 94 10.35 -18.83 -3.62
C ILE A 94 9.53 -18.42 -4.84
N ASP A 95 8.47 -19.18 -5.12
CA ASP A 95 7.62 -18.96 -6.28
C ASP A 95 6.76 -17.70 -6.18
N LYS A 96 6.33 -17.35 -4.97
CA LYS A 96 5.37 -16.26 -4.72
C LYS A 96 5.76 -15.41 -3.54
N THR A 97 5.44 -14.12 -3.64
CA THR A 97 5.62 -13.12 -2.58
C THR A 97 4.34 -12.31 -2.43
N GLY A 98 3.95 -12.00 -1.20
CA GLY A 98 2.87 -11.06 -0.93
C GLY A 98 3.39 -9.63 -1.06
N TYR A 99 2.80 -8.83 -1.92
CA TYR A 99 3.21 -7.45 -2.13
C TYR A 99 2.20 -6.50 -1.47
N LEU A 100 2.66 -5.72 -0.48
CA LEU A 100 1.90 -4.62 0.11
C LEU A 100 2.10 -3.40 -0.78
N SER A 101 1.10 -3.09 -1.61
CA SER A 101 1.23 -2.03 -2.62
C SER A 101 0.93 -0.65 -2.06
N ASP A 102 -0.09 -0.55 -1.20
CA ASP A 102 -0.54 0.72 -0.64
C ASP A 102 -0.95 0.56 0.82
N MET A 103 -0.64 1.57 1.63
CA MET A 103 -1.21 1.75 2.95
C MET A 103 -1.28 3.23 3.27
N TYR A 104 -2.47 3.70 3.59
CA TYR A 104 -2.71 5.09 3.94
C TYR A 104 -3.68 5.22 5.11
N ILE A 105 -3.36 6.09 6.05
CA ILE A 105 -4.22 6.53 7.15
C ILE A 105 -4.29 8.05 7.14
N LYS A 106 -5.49 8.62 7.20
CA LYS A 106 -5.71 10.08 7.32
C LYS A 106 -4.91 10.64 8.50
N LYS A 107 -4.22 11.76 8.29
CA LYS A 107 -3.25 12.36 9.23
C LYS A 107 -3.75 12.43 10.68
N LYS A 108 -4.99 12.86 10.90
CA LYS A 108 -5.57 12.98 12.27
C LYS A 108 -5.74 11.65 13.03
N TYR A 109 -5.59 10.52 12.34
CA TYR A 109 -5.71 9.18 12.91
C TYR A 109 -4.39 8.41 12.95
N GLN A 110 -3.30 9.00 12.47
CA GLN A 110 -1.97 8.41 12.55
C GLN A 110 -1.48 8.35 14.01
N GLY A 111 -0.48 7.50 14.27
CA GLY A 111 0.06 7.30 15.63
C GLY A 111 -0.83 6.49 16.58
N LYS A 112 -2.00 6.01 16.12
CA LYS A 112 -2.98 5.26 16.93
C LYS A 112 -2.96 3.74 16.66
N GLY A 113 -1.87 3.19 16.11
CA GLY A 113 -1.73 1.75 15.86
C GLY A 113 -2.55 1.19 14.69
N ILE A 114 -3.30 2.01 13.93
CA ILE A 114 -4.20 1.55 12.86
C ILE A 114 -3.43 0.87 11.73
N SER A 115 -2.26 1.39 11.37
CA SER A 115 -1.40 0.76 10.36
C SER A 115 -0.94 -0.63 10.77
N SER A 116 -0.66 -0.84 12.06
CA SER A 116 -0.35 -2.16 12.61
C SER A 116 -1.55 -3.10 12.51
N MET A 117 -2.76 -2.63 12.80
CA MET A 117 -3.99 -3.43 12.64
C MET A 117 -4.20 -3.86 11.18
N LEU A 118 -4.00 -2.94 10.22
CA LEU A 118 -4.06 -3.25 8.77
C LEU A 118 -2.99 -4.25 8.37
N LYS A 119 -1.74 -4.03 8.80
CA LYS A 119 -0.60 -4.94 8.57
C LYS A 119 -0.90 -6.34 9.11
N ASP A 120 -1.37 -6.46 10.34
CA ASP A 120 -1.61 -7.76 10.98
C ASP A 120 -2.67 -8.57 10.22
N LYS A 121 -3.77 -7.93 9.78
CA LYS A 121 -4.78 -8.58 8.92
C LYS A 121 -4.21 -8.95 7.56
N THR A 122 -3.38 -8.09 6.95
CA THR A 122 -2.73 -8.35 5.66
C THR A 122 -1.77 -9.54 5.77
N PHE A 123 -0.93 -9.57 6.80
CA PHE A 123 0.03 -10.67 7.01
C PHE A 123 -0.67 -11.99 7.39
N ALA A 124 -1.75 -11.93 8.16
CA ALA A 124 -2.57 -13.10 8.42
C ALA A 124 -3.18 -13.68 7.14
N TRP A 125 -3.66 -12.82 6.22
CA TRP A 125 -4.13 -13.26 4.91
C TRP A 125 -3.02 -13.85 4.05
N MET A 126 -1.83 -13.25 4.02
CA MET A 126 -0.68 -13.79 3.29
C MET A 126 -0.31 -15.19 3.82
N ARG A 127 -0.20 -15.38 5.14
CA ARG A 127 0.07 -16.71 5.74
C ARG A 127 -1.00 -17.74 5.38
N LYS A 128 -2.29 -17.34 5.42
CA LYS A 128 -3.41 -18.23 5.04
C LYS A 128 -3.33 -18.69 3.57
N ASN A 129 -2.68 -17.91 2.71
CA ASN A 129 -2.44 -18.25 1.30
C ASN A 129 -1.06 -18.87 1.06
N ASN A 130 -0.40 -19.40 2.10
CA ASN A 130 0.92 -20.04 2.05
C ASN A 130 2.03 -19.12 1.51
N ILE A 131 1.94 -17.84 1.76
CA ILE A 131 2.96 -16.86 1.39
C ILE A 131 3.92 -16.70 2.57
N ALA A 132 5.17 -17.09 2.35
CA ALA A 132 6.23 -17.06 3.36
C ALA A 132 6.88 -15.66 3.52
N TYR A 133 6.90 -14.88 2.45
CA TYR A 133 7.56 -13.57 2.43
C TYR A 133 6.61 -12.47 1.97
N ALA A 134 6.62 -11.36 2.71
CA ALA A 134 6.00 -10.11 2.29
C ALA A 134 7.07 -9.19 1.68
N SER A 135 6.68 -8.36 0.72
CA SER A 135 7.51 -7.31 0.14
C SER A 135 6.76 -5.99 0.07
N VAL A 136 7.49 -4.91 0.09
CA VAL A 136 7.01 -3.53 -0.05
C VAL A 136 8.06 -2.74 -0.82
N GLN A 137 7.64 -1.71 -1.54
CA GLN A 137 8.56 -0.72 -2.10
C GLN A 137 8.42 0.58 -1.31
N VAL A 138 9.55 1.19 -1.00
CA VAL A 138 9.62 2.49 -0.33
C VAL A 138 10.69 3.33 -1.03
N TYR A 139 10.41 4.61 -1.21
CA TYR A 139 11.43 5.54 -1.70
C TYR A 139 12.43 5.82 -0.58
N ASP A 140 13.73 5.83 -0.90
CA ASP A 140 14.82 6.03 0.06
C ASP A 140 14.63 7.31 0.89
N ASP A 141 14.08 8.35 0.27
CA ASP A 141 13.80 9.64 0.91
C ASP A 141 12.55 9.64 1.80
N ASN A 142 11.73 8.59 1.79
CA ASN A 142 10.57 8.45 2.67
C ASN A 142 10.97 7.74 3.98
N LEU A 143 11.84 8.40 4.75
CA LEU A 143 12.40 7.85 5.99
C LEU A 143 11.33 7.42 7.01
N HIS A 144 10.17 8.11 7.03
CA HIS A 144 9.08 7.71 7.92
C HIS A 144 8.55 6.31 7.58
N ALA A 145 8.18 6.07 6.33
CA ALA A 145 7.68 4.76 5.89
C ALA A 145 8.78 3.68 5.99
N TYR A 146 10.02 4.02 5.63
CA TYR A 146 11.17 3.13 5.77
C TYR A 146 11.32 2.62 7.21
N ASN A 147 11.33 3.53 8.20
CA ASN A 147 11.47 3.16 9.61
C ASN A 147 10.28 2.31 10.10
N VAL A 148 9.05 2.61 9.64
CA VAL A 148 7.88 1.79 9.96
C VAL A 148 8.07 0.36 9.44
N TYR A 149 8.53 0.17 8.20
CA TYR A 149 8.77 -1.16 7.64
C TYR A 149 9.93 -1.89 8.33
N LYS A 150 11.01 -1.20 8.68
CA LYS A 150 12.10 -1.79 9.50
C LYS A 150 11.57 -2.29 10.84
N ASN A 151 10.74 -1.52 11.53
CA ASN A 151 10.11 -1.91 12.80
C ASN A 151 9.12 -3.09 12.64
N TRP A 152 8.59 -3.32 11.43
CA TRP A 152 7.77 -4.48 11.10
C TRP A 152 8.59 -5.71 10.69
N GLY A 153 9.92 -5.64 10.73
CA GLY A 153 10.84 -6.74 10.41
C GLY A 153 11.19 -6.88 8.94
N PHE A 154 10.91 -5.87 8.10
CA PHE A 154 11.41 -5.88 6.72
C PHE A 154 12.91 -5.61 6.70
N PHE A 155 13.60 -6.21 5.73
CA PHE A 155 14.99 -5.97 5.40
C PHE A 155 15.13 -5.49 3.96
N GLU A 156 16.22 -4.79 3.67
CA GLU A 156 16.52 -4.32 2.32
C GLU A 156 16.86 -5.53 1.43
N PHE A 157 16.22 -5.58 0.27
CA PHE A 157 16.37 -6.71 -0.63
C PHE A 157 16.91 -6.34 -2.00
N ILE A 158 16.49 -5.21 -2.57
CA ILE A 158 16.90 -4.73 -3.90
C ILE A 158 17.07 -3.21 -3.85
N THR A 159 18.11 -2.71 -4.52
CA THR A 159 18.27 -1.30 -4.85
C THR A 159 18.01 -1.11 -6.34
N GLU A 160 17.07 -0.25 -6.72
CA GLU A 160 16.81 0.15 -8.11
C GLU A 160 17.55 1.46 -8.41
N MET A 161 18.34 1.48 -9.48
CA MET A 161 19.05 2.66 -9.96
C MET A 161 18.53 3.09 -11.33
N ARG A 162 18.36 4.40 -11.55
CA ARG A 162 17.87 4.96 -12.82
C ARG A 162 18.85 5.97 -13.40
N LYS A 163 18.99 5.95 -14.73
CA LYS A 163 19.78 6.90 -15.50
C LYS A 163 18.93 7.44 -16.65
N LYS A 164 18.94 8.76 -16.85
CA LYS A 164 18.39 9.37 -18.07
C LYS A 164 19.38 9.11 -19.21
N LEU A 165 18.87 8.65 -20.35
CA LEU A 165 19.62 8.44 -21.59
C LEU A 165 19.49 9.64 -22.52
#